data_bdb0c504338c56c2143b04fc2077ef32
#
_entry.id   bdb0c504338c56c2143b04fc2077ef32
#
_cell.length_a   1.000
_cell.length_b   1.000
_cell.length_c   1.000
_cell.angle_alpha   90.00
_cell.angle_beta   90.00
_cell.angle_gamma   90.00
#
_symmetry.space_group_name_H-M   'P 1'
#
loop_
_entity.id
_entity.type
_entity.pdbx_description
1 polymer ?
#
loop_
_entity_poly.entity_id
_entity_poly.type
_entity_poly.pdbx_seq_one_letter_code
_entity_poly.pdbx_strand_id
1 'polypeptide(L)'
;LTPLVSAYAAKKKPQMQSDRQYWCSLAYRMAQPVLENMAKGELQKNMQTEFSPSFDNRNRKVLYMECFGRLMAGIAPWLALPDDDTAEGLQRKQLREWALQAYRNAVDTNNPDYLCWGIGGQNLVDAAYIAESFLRAYDTLWMPLDNQTKQRYLTEFRKLRKIDPPYTNWLLFSSTIESFMAKAKGEYDQYRVNSACRKMEEWYVGDGWYADGPSFSFDYYSSYVFHPMYLETLQAMIDAKANTRLDYQKYYNRALKRCQKYAIVLERFISPDGTFPVFGRSVPYRLAAMQPLALMAWYQTLPKE
;
A
#
# COMPACT_ATOMS: atom_id res chain seq x y z
N LEU A 1 -55.10 -32.42 -33.78
CA LEU A 1 -54.36 -31.17 -33.66
C LEU A 1 -54.01 -30.95 -32.18
N THR A 2 -52.74 -31.30 -31.77
CA THR A 2 -52.20 -31.13 -30.44
C THR A 2 -51.48 -29.82 -30.40
N PRO A 3 -51.69 -28.90 -29.44
CA PRO A 3 -50.91 -27.66 -29.37
C PRO A 3 -49.54 -27.94 -28.74
N LEU A 4 -48.49 -27.57 -29.46
CA LEU A 4 -47.12 -27.48 -28.97
C LEU A 4 -47.05 -26.33 -27.95
N VAL A 5 -46.97 -26.66 -26.66
CA VAL A 5 -46.62 -25.70 -25.60
C VAL A 5 -45.11 -25.52 -25.62
N SER A 6 -44.68 -24.42 -26.21
CA SER A 6 -43.27 -23.96 -26.15
C SER A 6 -42.95 -23.55 -24.71
N ALA A 7 -42.17 -24.38 -24.01
CA ALA A 7 -41.64 -24.03 -22.71
C ALA A 7 -40.52 -22.97 -22.87
N TYR A 8 -40.86 -21.71 -22.71
CA TYR A 8 -39.88 -20.64 -22.55
C TYR A 8 -39.15 -20.87 -21.21
N ALA A 9 -37.95 -21.41 -21.29
CA ALA A 9 -37.07 -21.49 -20.15
C ALA A 9 -36.77 -20.05 -19.71
N ALA A 10 -37.33 -19.65 -18.58
CA ALA A 10 -37.03 -18.35 -17.95
C ALA A 10 -35.52 -18.28 -17.69
N LYS A 11 -34.82 -17.46 -18.45
CA LYS A 11 -33.42 -17.14 -18.16
C LYS A 11 -33.38 -16.56 -16.74
N LYS A 12 -32.77 -17.31 -15.80
CA LYS A 12 -32.49 -16.79 -14.45
C LYS A 12 -31.79 -15.43 -14.61
N LYS A 13 -32.40 -14.35 -14.08
CA LYS A 13 -31.75 -13.07 -14.00
C LYS A 13 -30.41 -13.29 -13.29
N PRO A 14 -29.30 -12.76 -13.81
CA PRO A 14 -28.02 -12.87 -13.11
C PRO A 14 -28.21 -12.32 -11.70
N GLN A 15 -27.85 -13.12 -10.70
CA GLN A 15 -27.89 -12.70 -9.30
C GLN A 15 -26.93 -11.52 -9.17
N MET A 16 -27.44 -10.34 -8.78
CA MET A 16 -26.60 -9.16 -8.57
C MET A 16 -25.56 -9.49 -7.50
N GLN A 17 -24.29 -9.35 -7.85
CA GLN A 17 -23.17 -9.47 -6.92
C GLN A 17 -23.23 -8.31 -5.93
N SER A 18 -23.03 -8.56 -4.64
CA SER A 18 -22.89 -7.47 -3.66
C SER A 18 -21.62 -6.66 -3.93
N ASP A 19 -21.58 -5.40 -3.50
CA ASP A 19 -20.41 -4.53 -3.65
C ASP A 19 -19.16 -5.19 -3.05
N ARG A 20 -19.26 -5.80 -1.87
CA ARG A 20 -18.17 -6.55 -1.27
C ARG A 20 -17.68 -7.70 -2.16
N GLN A 21 -18.58 -8.50 -2.70
CA GLN A 21 -18.21 -9.60 -3.59
C GLN A 21 -17.51 -9.07 -4.85
N TYR A 22 -17.99 -7.97 -5.41
CA TYR A 22 -17.38 -7.31 -6.56
C TYR A 22 -15.94 -6.84 -6.24
N TRP A 23 -15.76 -6.11 -5.14
CA TRP A 23 -14.45 -5.60 -4.73
C TRP A 23 -13.47 -6.72 -4.38
N CYS A 24 -13.89 -7.75 -3.67
CA CYS A 24 -13.06 -8.92 -3.36
C CYS A 24 -12.67 -9.69 -4.63
N SER A 25 -13.60 -9.88 -5.55
CA SER A 25 -13.33 -10.51 -6.84
C SER A 25 -12.33 -9.70 -7.68
N LEU A 26 -12.45 -8.37 -7.69
CA LEU A 26 -11.50 -7.49 -8.37
C LEU A 26 -10.11 -7.59 -7.73
N ALA A 27 -10.03 -7.47 -6.41
CA ALA A 27 -8.77 -7.58 -5.67
C ALA A 27 -8.09 -8.94 -5.91
N TYR A 28 -8.86 -10.04 -5.90
CA TYR A 28 -8.34 -11.38 -6.19
C TYR A 28 -7.76 -11.47 -7.61
N ARG A 29 -8.51 -11.00 -8.63
CA ARG A 29 -8.05 -11.02 -10.03
C ARG A 29 -6.77 -10.20 -10.26
N MET A 30 -6.59 -9.12 -9.50
CA MET A 30 -5.37 -8.31 -9.55
C MET A 30 -4.21 -9.00 -8.83
N ALA A 31 -4.47 -9.63 -7.68
CA ALA A 31 -3.45 -10.21 -6.82
C ALA A 31 -2.95 -11.58 -7.30
N GLN A 32 -3.87 -12.44 -7.77
CA GLN A 32 -3.54 -13.81 -8.14
C GLN A 32 -2.37 -13.93 -9.11
N PRO A 33 -2.38 -13.27 -10.30
CA PRO A 33 -1.31 -13.46 -11.27
C PRO A 33 0.06 -12.98 -10.76
N VAL A 34 0.09 -11.98 -9.90
CA VAL A 34 1.34 -11.48 -9.33
C VAL A 34 1.86 -12.43 -8.26
N LEU A 35 1.02 -12.76 -7.28
CA LEU A 35 1.45 -13.55 -6.12
C LEU A 35 1.72 -15.01 -6.48
N GLU A 36 0.90 -15.61 -7.33
CA GLU A 36 1.11 -16.98 -7.80
C GLU A 36 2.42 -17.12 -8.56
N ASN A 37 2.71 -16.23 -9.51
CA ASN A 37 3.96 -16.27 -10.26
C ASN A 37 5.16 -15.95 -9.36
N MET A 38 5.07 -14.95 -8.50
CA MET A 38 6.17 -14.60 -7.61
C MET A 38 6.46 -15.69 -6.56
N ALA A 39 5.43 -16.42 -6.10
CA ALA A 39 5.60 -17.56 -5.22
C ALA A 39 6.38 -18.69 -5.90
N LYS A 40 6.23 -18.85 -7.21
CA LYS A 40 6.94 -19.83 -8.05
C LYS A 40 8.33 -19.37 -8.52
N GLY A 41 8.70 -18.10 -8.30
CA GLY A 41 9.91 -17.49 -8.86
C GLY A 41 9.82 -17.22 -10.37
N GLU A 42 8.63 -16.93 -10.87
CA GLU A 42 8.34 -16.79 -12.30
C GLU A 42 7.72 -15.43 -12.66
N LEU A 43 7.61 -14.47 -11.73
CA LEU A 43 7.00 -13.18 -12.00
C LEU A 43 7.75 -12.42 -13.09
N GLN A 44 9.07 -12.29 -12.97
CA GLN A 44 9.89 -11.58 -13.95
C GLN A 44 9.89 -12.25 -15.33
N LYS A 45 9.69 -13.57 -15.38
CA LYS A 45 9.60 -14.34 -16.62
C LYS A 45 8.25 -14.16 -17.32
N ASN A 46 7.15 -14.11 -16.55
CA ASN A 46 5.80 -14.21 -17.10
C ASN A 46 5.09 -12.84 -17.19
N MET A 47 5.51 -11.85 -16.41
CA MET A 47 4.91 -10.51 -16.43
C MET A 47 5.33 -9.76 -17.70
N GLN A 48 4.38 -9.53 -18.58
CA GLN A 48 4.57 -8.67 -19.75
C GLN A 48 4.59 -7.20 -19.31
N THR A 49 5.57 -6.46 -19.78
CA THR A 49 5.74 -5.04 -19.46
C THR A 49 5.67 -4.18 -20.69
N GLU A 50 4.81 -3.17 -20.68
CA GLU A 50 4.73 -2.15 -21.71
C GLU A 50 5.44 -0.89 -21.22
N PHE A 51 6.12 -0.23 -22.13
CA PHE A 51 6.86 1.00 -21.85
C PHE A 51 6.38 2.13 -22.75
N SER A 52 6.33 3.34 -22.20
CA SER A 52 6.18 4.54 -23.01
C SER A 52 7.31 4.64 -24.03
N PRO A 53 7.05 5.15 -25.24
CA PRO A 53 8.12 5.46 -26.20
C PRO A 53 9.21 6.40 -25.65
N SER A 54 8.86 7.21 -24.66
CA SER A 54 9.77 8.12 -23.97
C SER A 54 10.37 7.53 -22.67
N PHE A 55 10.24 6.20 -22.47
CA PHE A 55 10.80 5.57 -21.28
C PHE A 55 12.33 5.74 -21.28
N ASP A 56 12.85 6.28 -20.20
CA ASP A 56 14.29 6.42 -20.01
C ASP A 56 14.97 5.06 -19.78
N ASN A 57 16.29 5.03 -19.78
CA ASN A 57 17.07 3.79 -19.61
C ASN A 57 17.17 3.33 -18.15
N ARG A 58 16.21 3.68 -17.28
CA ARG A 58 16.13 3.18 -15.90
C ARG A 58 16.13 1.65 -15.88
N ASN A 59 16.61 1.09 -14.78
CA ASN A 59 16.53 -0.35 -14.56
C ASN A 59 15.07 -0.82 -14.57
N ARG A 60 14.71 -1.60 -15.58
CA ARG A 60 13.34 -2.12 -15.76
C ARG A 60 12.88 -3.03 -14.61
N LYS A 61 13.81 -3.60 -13.85
CA LYS A 61 13.48 -4.43 -12.68
C LYS A 61 12.76 -3.68 -11.56
N VAL A 62 12.78 -2.34 -11.55
CA VAL A 62 11.99 -1.53 -10.62
C VAL A 62 10.48 -1.81 -10.75
N LEU A 63 9.99 -2.15 -11.96
CA LEU A 63 8.58 -2.43 -12.19
C LEU A 63 8.04 -3.61 -11.38
N TYR A 64 8.84 -4.66 -11.20
CA TYR A 64 8.44 -5.84 -10.42
C TYR A 64 8.36 -5.49 -8.93
N MET A 65 9.28 -4.67 -8.43
CA MET A 65 9.25 -4.20 -7.05
C MET A 65 8.08 -3.25 -6.80
N GLU A 66 7.80 -2.34 -7.73
CA GLU A 66 6.64 -1.44 -7.67
C GLU A 66 5.33 -2.23 -7.71
N CYS A 67 5.19 -3.18 -8.65
CA CYS A 67 4.01 -4.03 -8.76
C CYS A 67 3.75 -4.80 -7.46
N PHE A 68 4.75 -5.51 -6.95
CA PHE A 68 4.63 -6.29 -5.73
C PHE A 68 4.38 -5.43 -4.50
N GLY A 69 5.17 -4.37 -4.30
CA GLY A 69 5.07 -3.51 -3.11
C GLY A 69 3.72 -2.81 -3.00
N ARG A 70 3.25 -2.19 -4.09
CA ARG A 70 1.96 -1.49 -4.10
C ARG A 70 0.78 -2.44 -3.97
N LEU A 71 0.83 -3.59 -4.64
CA LEU A 71 -0.19 -4.64 -4.48
C LEU A 71 -0.30 -5.07 -3.02
N MET A 72 0.84 -5.42 -2.41
CA MET A 72 0.87 -5.91 -1.03
C MET A 72 0.40 -4.86 -0.03
N ALA A 73 0.80 -3.59 -0.18
CA ALA A 73 0.28 -2.50 0.65
C ALA A 73 -1.24 -2.37 0.55
N GLY A 74 -1.79 -2.54 -0.65
CA GLY A 74 -3.23 -2.43 -0.90
C GLY A 74 -4.04 -3.56 -0.30
N ILE A 75 -3.59 -4.81 -0.46
CA ILE A 75 -4.36 -6.00 -0.03
C ILE A 75 -4.05 -6.47 1.40
N ALA A 76 -2.99 -5.99 2.03
CA ALA A 76 -2.56 -6.43 3.36
C ALA A 76 -3.69 -6.39 4.40
N PRO A 77 -4.53 -5.34 4.52
CA PRO A 77 -5.64 -5.34 5.46
C PRO A 77 -6.67 -6.44 5.20
N TRP A 78 -6.91 -6.77 3.92
CA TRP A 78 -7.82 -7.86 3.55
C TRP A 78 -7.23 -9.22 3.90
N LEU A 79 -5.94 -9.44 3.63
CA LEU A 79 -5.25 -10.67 3.98
C LEU A 79 -5.13 -10.89 5.49
N ALA A 80 -5.19 -9.81 6.30
CA ALA A 80 -5.14 -9.87 7.76
C ALA A 80 -6.46 -10.29 8.42
N LEU A 81 -7.57 -10.35 7.67
CA LEU A 81 -8.83 -10.82 8.20
C LEU A 81 -8.75 -12.30 8.64
N PRO A 82 -9.48 -12.69 9.70
CA PRO A 82 -9.52 -14.07 10.18
C PRO A 82 -9.91 -15.06 9.07
N ASP A 83 -9.43 -16.29 9.20
CA ASP A 83 -9.82 -17.37 8.30
C ASP A 83 -11.29 -17.74 8.52
N ASP A 84 -11.97 -18.05 7.43
CA ASP A 84 -13.32 -18.58 7.40
C ASP A 84 -13.50 -19.51 6.19
N ASP A 85 -14.56 -20.29 6.18
CA ASP A 85 -14.86 -21.28 5.13
C ASP A 85 -15.68 -20.69 3.96
N THR A 86 -15.84 -19.38 3.89
CA THR A 86 -16.46 -18.71 2.75
C THR A 86 -15.57 -18.76 1.51
N ALA A 87 -16.14 -18.60 0.33
CA ALA A 87 -15.37 -18.51 -0.91
C ALA A 87 -14.33 -17.37 -0.83
N GLU A 88 -14.68 -16.24 -0.20
CA GLU A 88 -13.77 -15.13 0.05
C GLU A 88 -12.65 -15.53 1.01
N GLY A 89 -12.97 -16.23 2.12
CA GLY A 89 -11.99 -16.69 3.10
C GLY A 89 -10.97 -17.66 2.51
N LEU A 90 -11.42 -18.60 1.67
CA LEU A 90 -10.55 -19.53 0.97
C LEU A 90 -9.62 -18.80 -0.03
N GLN A 91 -10.12 -17.80 -0.76
CA GLN A 91 -9.31 -16.97 -1.64
C GLN A 91 -8.24 -16.17 -0.86
N ARG A 92 -8.61 -15.56 0.27
CA ARG A 92 -7.65 -14.85 1.14
C ARG A 92 -6.55 -15.77 1.65
N LYS A 93 -6.91 -16.96 2.11
CA LYS A 93 -5.96 -17.97 2.59
C LYS A 93 -4.95 -18.33 1.50
N GLN A 94 -5.44 -18.64 0.30
CA GLN A 94 -4.56 -18.97 -0.83
C GLN A 94 -3.64 -17.81 -1.21
N LEU A 95 -4.17 -16.58 -1.30
CA LEU A 95 -3.35 -15.40 -1.59
C LEU A 95 -2.29 -15.17 -0.50
N ARG A 96 -2.62 -15.40 0.77
CA ARG A 96 -1.69 -15.25 1.90
C ARG A 96 -0.56 -16.28 1.84
N GLU A 97 -0.84 -17.52 1.49
CA GLU A 97 0.18 -18.56 1.28
C GLU A 97 1.15 -18.14 0.17
N TRP A 98 0.65 -17.70 -0.96
CA TRP A 98 1.50 -17.18 -2.04
C TRP A 98 2.26 -15.92 -1.64
N ALA A 99 1.63 -15.01 -0.93
CA ALA A 99 2.27 -13.78 -0.45
C ALA A 99 3.45 -14.10 0.47
N LEU A 100 3.31 -15.02 1.43
CA LEU A 100 4.39 -15.41 2.32
C LEU A 100 5.57 -16.03 1.56
N GLN A 101 5.29 -16.85 0.53
CA GLN A 101 6.34 -17.37 -0.32
C GLN A 101 6.96 -16.28 -1.20
N ALA A 102 6.14 -15.39 -1.77
CA ALA A 102 6.60 -14.24 -2.55
C ALA A 102 7.54 -13.32 -1.74
N TYR A 103 7.23 -13.07 -0.47
CA TYR A 103 8.12 -12.32 0.42
C TYR A 103 9.48 -13.01 0.63
N ARG A 104 9.51 -14.34 0.74
CA ARG A 104 10.79 -15.09 0.82
C ARG A 104 11.59 -14.92 -0.46
N ASN A 105 10.95 -15.10 -1.61
CA ASN A 105 11.58 -14.98 -2.92
C ASN A 105 12.09 -13.56 -3.20
N ALA A 106 11.36 -12.53 -2.75
CA ALA A 106 11.70 -11.13 -2.92
C ALA A 106 13.08 -10.72 -2.37
N VAL A 107 13.56 -11.42 -1.34
CA VAL A 107 14.84 -11.13 -0.67
C VAL A 107 15.84 -12.29 -0.73
N ASP A 108 15.55 -13.33 -1.51
CA ASP A 108 16.50 -14.41 -1.77
C ASP A 108 17.29 -14.13 -3.04
N THR A 109 18.57 -13.81 -2.88
CA THR A 109 19.47 -13.48 -4.00
C THR A 109 19.64 -14.60 -5.01
N ASN A 110 19.30 -15.84 -4.65
CA ASN A 110 19.33 -16.99 -5.55
C ASN A 110 18.02 -17.19 -6.30
N ASN A 111 16.95 -16.45 -5.95
CA ASN A 111 15.66 -16.58 -6.60
C ASN A 111 15.59 -15.68 -7.84
N PRO A 112 15.03 -16.15 -8.98
CA PRO A 112 14.85 -15.32 -10.17
C PRO A 112 14.03 -14.05 -9.91
N ASP A 113 13.12 -14.08 -8.94
CA ASP A 113 12.28 -12.94 -8.54
C ASP A 113 12.86 -12.12 -7.38
N TYR A 114 14.18 -12.29 -7.08
CA TYR A 114 14.85 -11.34 -6.20
C TYR A 114 14.66 -9.91 -6.68
N LEU A 115 14.11 -9.06 -5.80
CA LEU A 115 13.76 -7.70 -6.16
C LEU A 115 14.99 -6.79 -6.25
N CYS A 116 14.79 -5.65 -6.91
CA CYS A 116 15.82 -4.69 -7.25
C CYS A 116 16.15 -3.75 -6.06
N TRP A 117 16.69 -4.29 -4.97
CA TRP A 117 17.03 -3.54 -3.77
C TRP A 117 18.25 -2.62 -3.97
N GLY A 118 18.16 -1.40 -3.47
CA GLY A 118 19.31 -0.49 -3.31
C GLY A 118 19.85 0.17 -4.58
N ILE A 119 19.13 0.16 -5.69
CA ILE A 119 19.57 0.65 -7.00
C ILE A 119 18.73 1.85 -7.46
N GLY A 120 19.00 3.05 -6.96
CA GLY A 120 18.33 4.27 -7.39
C GLY A 120 17.12 4.68 -6.56
N GLY A 121 16.61 5.88 -6.81
CA GLY A 121 15.58 6.52 -5.97
C GLY A 121 14.27 5.75 -5.91
N GLN A 122 13.80 5.20 -7.04
CA GLN A 122 12.53 4.47 -7.11
C GLN A 122 12.48 3.28 -6.12
N ASN A 123 13.60 2.63 -5.84
CA ASN A 123 13.65 1.52 -4.89
C ASN A 123 13.31 1.92 -3.46
N LEU A 124 13.59 3.17 -3.06
CA LEU A 124 13.15 3.69 -1.76
C LEU A 124 11.63 3.78 -1.69
N VAL A 125 10.99 4.23 -2.78
CA VAL A 125 9.53 4.35 -2.87
C VAL A 125 8.87 2.97 -2.73
N ASP A 126 9.32 2.02 -3.55
CA ASP A 126 8.68 0.70 -3.64
C ASP A 126 8.95 -0.14 -2.39
N ALA A 127 10.14 0.00 -1.79
CA ALA A 127 10.45 -0.61 -0.51
C ALA A 127 9.58 -0.07 0.64
N ALA A 128 9.20 1.21 0.60
CA ALA A 128 8.29 1.79 1.59
C ALA A 128 6.90 1.14 1.53
N TYR A 129 6.37 0.84 0.34
CA TYR A 129 5.12 0.09 0.20
C TYR A 129 5.23 -1.35 0.72
N ILE A 130 6.38 -1.99 0.55
CA ILE A 130 6.63 -3.32 1.16
C ILE A 130 6.63 -3.20 2.70
N ALA A 131 7.31 -2.20 3.26
CA ALA A 131 7.30 -1.94 4.70
C ALA A 131 5.89 -1.62 5.22
N GLU A 132 5.13 -0.80 4.48
CA GLU A 132 3.74 -0.45 4.76
C GLU A 132 2.84 -1.70 4.80
N SER A 133 3.03 -2.65 3.87
CA SER A 133 2.26 -3.90 3.88
C SER A 133 2.50 -4.72 5.16
N PHE A 134 3.73 -4.75 5.65
CA PHE A 134 4.05 -5.38 6.93
C PHE A 134 3.47 -4.61 8.11
N LEU A 135 3.43 -3.27 8.07
CA LEU A 135 2.80 -2.48 9.12
C LEU A 135 1.29 -2.74 9.20
N ARG A 136 0.63 -2.86 8.06
CA ARG A 136 -0.82 -3.10 7.94
C ARG A 136 -1.27 -4.50 8.36
N ALA A 137 -0.40 -5.48 8.22
CA ALA A 137 -0.69 -6.89 8.50
C ALA A 137 0.49 -7.57 9.22
N TYR A 138 0.99 -6.96 10.29
CA TYR A 138 2.22 -7.37 10.95
C TYR A 138 2.19 -8.84 11.42
N ASP A 139 1.12 -9.22 12.11
CA ASP A 139 0.99 -10.57 12.66
C ASP A 139 0.74 -11.63 11.57
N THR A 140 0.18 -11.21 10.43
CA THR A 140 -0.20 -12.12 9.34
C THR A 140 0.86 -12.25 8.26
N LEU A 141 1.61 -11.19 7.98
CA LEU A 141 2.57 -11.17 6.87
C LEU A 141 4.04 -11.10 7.33
N TRP A 142 4.35 -10.44 8.47
CA TRP A 142 5.71 -10.36 8.98
C TRP A 142 6.03 -11.48 9.96
N MET A 143 5.19 -11.69 10.96
CA MET A 143 5.48 -12.66 12.03
C MET A 143 5.68 -14.10 11.53
N PRO A 144 4.94 -14.61 10.52
CA PRO A 144 5.11 -15.97 10.01
C PRO A 144 6.37 -16.20 9.17
N LEU A 145 7.07 -15.13 8.77
CA LEU A 145 8.33 -15.28 8.03
C LEU A 145 9.42 -15.88 8.94
N ASP A 146 10.27 -16.71 8.37
CA ASP A 146 11.42 -17.26 9.07
C ASP A 146 12.47 -16.18 9.39
N ASN A 147 13.35 -16.47 10.35
CA ASN A 147 14.33 -15.51 10.81
C ASN A 147 15.33 -15.09 9.72
N GLN A 148 15.70 -15.99 8.81
CA GLN A 148 16.61 -15.67 7.72
C GLN A 148 15.98 -14.66 6.76
N THR A 149 14.73 -14.88 6.36
CA THR A 149 13.95 -13.94 5.53
C THR A 149 13.82 -12.58 6.21
N LYS A 150 13.48 -12.56 7.51
CA LYS A 150 13.41 -11.30 8.28
C LYS A 150 14.73 -10.54 8.29
N GLN A 151 15.85 -11.22 8.53
CA GLN A 151 17.17 -10.58 8.52
C GLN A 151 17.57 -10.06 7.13
N ARG A 152 17.21 -10.79 6.07
CA ARG A 152 17.41 -10.31 4.69
C ARG A 152 16.64 -9.01 4.44
N TYR A 153 15.36 -8.91 4.83
CA TYR A 153 14.59 -7.65 4.74
C TYR A 153 15.24 -6.50 5.50
N LEU A 154 15.60 -6.70 6.76
CA LEU A 154 16.25 -5.67 7.56
C LEU A 154 17.59 -5.22 6.94
N THR A 155 18.29 -6.13 6.29
CA THR A 155 19.54 -5.82 5.57
C THR A 155 19.27 -5.00 4.31
N GLU A 156 18.27 -5.38 3.51
CA GLU A 156 17.91 -4.65 2.29
C GLU A 156 17.39 -3.25 2.64
N PHE A 157 16.51 -3.12 3.63
CA PHE A 157 16.01 -1.82 4.09
C PHE A 157 17.14 -0.90 4.57
N ARG A 158 18.11 -1.44 5.30
CA ARG A 158 19.28 -0.66 5.76
C ARG A 158 20.13 -0.13 4.61
N LYS A 159 20.25 -0.88 3.51
CA LYS A 159 20.98 -0.43 2.31
C LYS A 159 20.36 0.82 1.69
N LEU A 160 19.04 1.00 1.81
CA LEU A 160 18.32 2.15 1.26
C LEU A 160 18.66 3.47 1.94
N ARG A 161 19.29 3.46 3.11
CA ARG A 161 19.83 4.66 3.77
C ARG A 161 20.86 5.41 2.91
N LYS A 162 21.43 4.76 1.89
CA LYS A 162 22.34 5.39 0.91
C LYS A 162 21.61 6.30 -0.07
N ILE A 163 20.29 6.16 -0.18
CA ILE A 163 19.47 7.01 -1.04
C ILE A 163 19.10 8.26 -0.27
N ASP A 164 19.50 9.42 -0.81
CA ASP A 164 19.07 10.71 -0.30
C ASP A 164 17.68 11.04 -0.88
N PRO A 165 16.64 11.06 -0.04
CA PRO A 165 15.29 11.32 -0.54
C PRO A 165 15.17 12.82 -0.91
N PRO A 166 14.54 13.14 -2.05
CA PRO A 166 14.13 14.51 -2.34
C PRO A 166 13.36 15.13 -1.17
N TYR A 167 13.53 16.44 -0.97
CA TYR A 167 12.90 17.20 0.11
C TYR A 167 11.40 17.46 -0.18
N THR A 168 10.62 16.37 -0.23
CA THR A 168 9.22 16.28 -0.59
C THR A 168 8.55 15.14 0.21
N ASN A 169 7.39 14.65 -0.26
CA ASN A 169 6.73 13.45 0.26
C ASN A 169 7.69 12.24 0.41
N TRP A 170 8.81 12.22 -0.29
CA TRP A 170 9.80 11.14 -0.22
C TRP A 170 10.41 10.94 1.17
N LEU A 171 10.38 11.96 2.03
CA LEU A 171 10.77 11.80 3.43
C LEU A 171 9.90 10.75 4.15
N LEU A 172 8.63 10.61 3.72
CA LEU A 172 7.74 9.59 4.29
C LEU A 172 8.12 8.18 3.85
N PHE A 173 8.61 7.96 2.63
CA PHE A 173 9.10 6.64 2.24
C PHE A 173 10.24 6.18 3.15
N SER A 174 11.21 7.07 3.39
CA SER A 174 12.30 6.79 4.30
C SER A 174 11.80 6.52 5.72
N SER A 175 10.90 7.36 6.25
CA SER A 175 10.39 7.19 7.62
C SER A 175 9.51 5.97 7.81
N THR A 176 8.74 5.57 6.80
CA THR A 176 7.92 4.34 6.84
C THR A 176 8.80 3.09 6.98
N ILE A 177 9.89 3.02 6.21
CA ILE A 177 10.85 1.92 6.32
C ILE A 177 11.49 1.90 7.73
N GLU A 178 11.97 3.04 8.20
CA GLU A 178 12.65 3.11 9.51
C GLU A 178 11.67 2.84 10.67
N SER A 179 10.43 3.28 10.58
CA SER A 179 9.41 3.00 11.60
C SER A 179 8.99 1.52 11.61
N PHE A 180 8.94 0.88 10.44
CA PHE A 180 8.77 -0.56 10.36
C PHE A 180 9.96 -1.29 11.03
N MET A 181 11.19 -0.87 10.75
CA MET A 181 12.38 -1.47 11.39
C MET A 181 12.34 -1.31 12.91
N ALA A 182 11.88 -0.16 13.42
CA ALA A 182 11.68 0.06 14.86
C ALA A 182 10.64 -0.93 15.44
N LYS A 183 9.48 -1.09 14.78
CA LYS A 183 8.43 -2.05 15.19
C LYS A 183 8.94 -3.50 15.14
N ALA A 184 9.73 -3.85 14.15
CA ALA A 184 10.37 -5.15 13.99
C ALA A 184 11.53 -5.39 14.99
N LYS A 185 11.79 -4.45 15.91
CA LYS A 185 12.89 -4.48 16.88
C LYS A 185 14.28 -4.56 16.23
N GLY A 186 14.39 -4.03 15.02
CA GLY A 186 15.66 -3.81 14.33
C GLY A 186 16.30 -2.47 14.70
N GLU A 187 17.53 -2.29 14.26
CA GLU A 187 18.18 -0.99 14.30
C GLU A 187 17.51 -0.05 13.31
N TYR A 188 17.06 1.12 13.74
CA TYR A 188 16.42 2.13 12.92
C TYR A 188 17.06 3.51 13.05
N ASP A 189 16.88 4.34 12.04
CA ASP A 189 17.35 5.72 12.03
C ASP A 189 16.28 6.67 12.58
N GLN A 190 16.42 6.99 13.86
CA GLN A 190 15.50 7.89 14.56
C GLN A 190 15.46 9.29 13.93
N TYR A 191 16.57 9.78 13.38
CA TYR A 191 16.63 11.11 12.79
C TYR A 191 15.75 11.19 11.54
N ARG A 192 15.78 10.18 10.67
CA ARG A 192 14.93 10.11 9.47
C ARG A 192 13.45 10.13 9.84
N VAL A 193 13.03 9.36 10.83
CA VAL A 193 11.64 9.36 11.31
C VAL A 193 11.25 10.72 11.87
N ASN A 194 12.04 11.25 12.80
CA ASN A 194 11.72 12.51 13.48
C ASN A 194 11.74 13.72 12.52
N SER A 195 12.65 13.74 11.56
CA SER A 195 12.71 14.79 10.55
C SER A 195 11.50 14.78 9.64
N ALA A 196 11.09 13.60 9.16
CA ALA A 196 9.87 13.47 8.37
C ALA A 196 8.64 13.94 9.17
N CYS A 197 8.47 13.47 10.41
CA CYS A 197 7.33 13.89 11.25
C CYS A 197 7.27 15.40 11.46
N ARG A 198 8.42 16.06 11.69
CA ARG A 198 8.46 17.52 11.83
C ARG A 198 8.07 18.23 10.53
N LYS A 199 8.55 17.71 9.39
CA LYS A 199 8.20 18.30 8.09
C LYS A 199 6.73 18.14 7.74
N MET A 200 6.09 17.05 8.13
CA MET A 200 4.63 16.91 7.99
C MET A 200 3.87 17.99 8.79
N GLU A 201 4.37 18.40 9.94
CA GLU A 201 3.76 19.51 10.69
C GLU A 201 3.98 20.87 10.00
N GLU A 202 5.18 21.11 9.47
CA GLU A 202 5.53 22.35 8.77
C GLU A 202 4.80 22.50 7.43
N TRP A 203 4.59 21.40 6.71
CA TRP A 203 3.96 21.38 5.38
C TRP A 203 2.45 21.27 5.39
N TYR A 204 1.83 21.22 6.56
CA TYR A 204 0.37 21.24 6.65
C TYR A 204 -0.18 22.62 6.30
N VAL A 205 -0.99 22.71 5.23
CA VAL A 205 -1.52 23.96 4.71
C VAL A 205 -2.99 24.23 5.08
N GLY A 206 -3.63 23.32 5.79
CA GLY A 206 -5.04 23.45 6.20
C GLY A 206 -5.95 22.47 5.44
N ASP A 207 -7.18 22.32 5.91
CA ASP A 207 -8.25 21.51 5.31
C ASP A 207 -7.90 20.06 4.94
N GLY A 208 -6.93 19.51 5.65
CA GLY A 208 -6.41 18.17 5.39
C GLY A 208 -5.32 18.09 4.33
N TRP A 209 -4.94 19.20 3.72
CA TRP A 209 -3.91 19.22 2.67
C TRP A 209 -2.51 19.45 3.22
N TYR A 210 -1.54 18.84 2.53
CA TYR A 210 -0.12 19.03 2.76
C TYR A 210 0.55 19.63 1.52
N ALA A 211 1.50 20.52 1.72
CA ALA A 211 2.43 20.90 0.68
C ALA A 211 3.42 19.77 0.41
N ASP A 212 3.83 19.60 -0.84
CA ASP A 212 4.81 18.60 -1.22
C ASP A 212 6.23 19.19 -1.21
N GLY A 213 6.72 19.43 0.00
CA GLY A 213 7.93 20.20 0.24
C GLY A 213 7.60 21.68 0.50
N PRO A 214 8.51 22.62 0.15
CA PRO A 214 8.31 24.04 0.40
C PRO A 214 7.15 24.68 -0.37
N SER A 215 6.67 24.04 -1.45
CA SER A 215 5.64 24.55 -2.34
C SER A 215 4.41 23.67 -2.35
N PHE A 216 3.23 24.30 -2.30
CA PHE A 216 1.97 23.57 -2.40
C PHE A 216 1.73 23.11 -3.83
N SER A 217 1.31 21.86 -3.97
CA SER A 217 0.82 21.25 -5.21
C SER A 217 -0.53 20.61 -4.98
N PHE A 218 -1.51 20.97 -5.79
CA PHE A 218 -2.82 20.34 -5.76
C PHE A 218 -2.76 19.04 -6.55
N ASP A 219 -2.49 17.93 -5.87
CA ASP A 219 -2.29 16.63 -6.48
C ASP A 219 -2.70 15.47 -5.55
N TYR A 220 -2.51 14.22 -6.02
CA TYR A 220 -2.93 13.02 -5.31
C TYR A 220 -1.99 12.58 -4.17
N TYR A 221 -0.82 13.22 -3.98
CA TYR A 221 0.15 12.76 -2.98
C TYR A 221 -0.35 12.89 -1.54
N SER A 222 -1.26 13.84 -1.25
CA SER A 222 -1.96 13.86 0.03
C SER A 222 -2.75 12.58 0.27
N SER A 223 -3.30 11.96 -0.79
CA SER A 223 -4.10 10.74 -0.71
C SER A 223 -3.28 9.48 -0.49
N TYR A 224 -2.25 9.24 -1.31
CA TYR A 224 -1.61 7.93 -1.32
C TYR A 224 -0.21 7.91 -0.70
N VAL A 225 0.29 9.05 -0.21
CA VAL A 225 1.57 9.12 0.52
C VAL A 225 1.41 9.83 1.86
N PHE A 226 1.01 11.13 1.86
CA PHE A 226 1.04 11.93 3.09
C PHE A 226 0.19 11.31 4.20
N HIS A 227 -1.11 11.16 4.00
CA HIS A 227 -1.99 10.67 5.06
C HIS A 227 -1.70 9.24 5.48
N PRO A 228 -1.66 8.23 4.57
CA PRO A 228 -1.48 6.86 4.99
C PRO A 228 -0.12 6.63 5.63
N MET A 229 0.98 7.00 4.96
CA MET A 229 2.31 6.70 5.47
C MET A 229 2.66 7.49 6.73
N TYR A 230 2.14 8.72 6.88
CA TYR A 230 2.36 9.49 8.09
C TYR A 230 1.66 8.86 9.30
N LEU A 231 0.39 8.47 9.15
CA LEU A 231 -0.35 7.79 10.21
C LEU A 231 0.30 6.46 10.59
N GLU A 232 0.68 5.67 9.62
CA GLU A 232 1.29 4.36 9.84
C GLU A 232 2.70 4.46 10.44
N THR A 233 3.50 5.45 10.00
CA THR A 233 4.79 5.77 10.63
C THR A 233 4.61 6.08 12.11
N LEU A 234 3.67 6.98 12.45
CA LEU A 234 3.42 7.38 13.83
C LEU A 234 2.92 6.20 14.68
N GLN A 235 1.98 5.42 14.16
CA GLN A 235 1.47 4.24 14.85
C GLN A 235 2.58 3.21 15.10
N ALA A 236 3.43 2.96 14.11
CA ALA A 236 4.55 2.04 14.25
C ALA A 236 5.53 2.47 15.36
N MET A 237 5.80 3.77 15.47
CA MET A 237 6.67 4.30 16.54
C MET A 237 6.03 4.22 17.93
N ILE A 238 4.69 4.38 18.01
CA ILE A 238 3.93 4.16 19.24
C ILE A 238 4.00 2.69 19.64
N ASP A 239 3.73 1.77 18.72
CA ASP A 239 3.78 0.32 18.94
C ASP A 239 5.19 -0.15 19.37
N ALA A 240 6.22 0.43 18.76
CA ALA A 240 7.61 0.18 19.11
C ALA A 240 8.01 0.73 20.49
N LYS A 241 7.15 1.54 21.12
CA LYS A 241 7.46 2.29 22.36
C LYS A 241 8.75 3.08 22.25
N ALA A 242 8.94 3.72 21.09
CA ALA A 242 10.18 4.42 20.78
C ALA A 242 10.39 5.60 21.72
N ASN A 243 11.51 5.58 22.42
CA ASN A 243 11.86 6.63 23.39
C ASN A 243 12.58 7.78 22.65
N THR A 244 11.85 8.82 22.30
CA THR A 244 12.38 10.02 21.64
C THR A 244 11.81 11.29 22.28
N ARG A 245 12.36 12.46 21.88
CA ARG A 245 11.80 13.76 22.28
C ARG A 245 10.47 14.11 21.57
N LEU A 246 10.08 13.33 20.56
CA LEU A 246 8.82 13.52 19.84
C LEU A 246 7.70 12.74 20.55
N ASP A 247 6.63 13.44 20.85
CA ASP A 247 5.39 12.82 21.33
C ASP A 247 4.59 12.29 20.13
N TYR A 248 4.90 11.06 19.73
CA TYR A 248 4.25 10.42 18.57
C TYR A 248 2.73 10.30 18.74
N GLN A 249 2.24 10.12 19.97
CA GLN A 249 0.79 10.04 20.23
C GLN A 249 0.10 11.38 19.93
N LYS A 250 0.71 12.49 20.34
CA LYS A 250 0.20 13.82 20.05
C LYS A 250 0.18 14.11 18.54
N TYR A 251 1.25 13.71 17.84
CA TYR A 251 1.35 13.86 16.38
C TYR A 251 0.30 12.99 15.68
N TYR A 252 0.13 11.74 16.11
CA TYR A 252 -0.87 10.82 15.56
C TYR A 252 -2.29 11.37 15.69
N ASN A 253 -2.66 11.86 16.86
CA ASN A 253 -3.99 12.41 17.09
C ASN A 253 -4.29 13.60 16.18
N ARG A 254 -3.28 14.42 15.88
CA ARG A 254 -3.43 15.54 14.90
C ARG A 254 -3.52 15.01 13.47
N ALA A 255 -2.64 14.12 13.08
CA ALA A 255 -2.62 13.53 11.75
C ALA A 255 -3.95 12.82 11.44
N LEU A 256 -4.50 12.10 12.41
CA LEU A 256 -5.79 11.43 12.28
C LEU A 256 -6.93 12.43 12.00
N LYS A 257 -7.03 13.50 12.78
CA LYS A 257 -8.02 14.57 12.55
C LYS A 257 -7.87 15.22 11.17
N ARG A 258 -6.64 15.43 10.72
CA ARG A 258 -6.36 15.99 9.39
C ARG A 258 -6.79 15.03 8.28
N CYS A 259 -6.53 13.73 8.45
CA CYS A 259 -6.94 12.69 7.51
C CYS A 259 -8.46 12.54 7.45
N GLN A 260 -9.16 12.58 8.59
CA GLN A 260 -10.63 12.59 8.64
C GLN A 260 -11.20 13.77 7.85
N LYS A 261 -10.67 14.98 8.07
CA LYS A 261 -11.10 16.17 7.33
C LYS A 261 -10.85 16.02 5.83
N TYR A 262 -9.69 15.52 5.46
CA TYR A 262 -9.33 15.28 4.07
C TYR A 262 -10.24 14.22 3.40
N ALA A 263 -10.59 13.15 4.12
CA ALA A 263 -11.49 12.12 3.62
C ALA A 263 -12.89 12.70 3.27
N ILE A 264 -13.41 13.58 4.11
CA ILE A 264 -14.68 14.31 3.83
C ILE A 264 -14.54 15.17 2.57
N VAL A 265 -13.41 15.84 2.37
CA VAL A 265 -13.15 16.63 1.15
C VAL A 265 -13.11 15.74 -0.08
N LEU A 266 -12.45 14.57 0.00
CA LEU A 266 -12.38 13.62 -1.10
C LEU A 266 -13.74 13.07 -1.51
N GLU A 267 -14.58 12.74 -0.54
CA GLU A 267 -15.94 12.27 -0.81
C GLU A 267 -16.73 13.29 -1.65
N ARG A 268 -16.60 14.57 -1.32
CA ARG A 268 -17.27 15.66 -2.05
C ARG A 268 -16.77 15.87 -3.48
N PHE A 269 -15.62 15.32 -3.83
CA PHE A 269 -15.11 15.33 -5.21
C PHE A 269 -15.72 14.22 -6.08
N ILE A 270 -16.38 13.25 -5.46
CA ILE A 270 -17.08 12.20 -6.21
C ILE A 270 -18.36 12.79 -6.77
N SER A 271 -18.46 12.86 -8.10
CA SER A 271 -19.66 13.33 -8.79
C SER A 271 -20.81 12.34 -8.65
N PRO A 272 -22.08 12.77 -8.83
CA PRO A 272 -23.24 11.88 -8.73
C PRO A 272 -23.21 10.67 -9.69
N ASP A 273 -22.47 10.78 -10.80
CA ASP A 273 -22.25 9.68 -11.76
C ASP A 273 -21.06 8.78 -11.39
N GLY A 274 -20.44 9.01 -10.23
CA GLY A 274 -19.27 8.24 -9.76
C GLY A 274 -17.93 8.68 -10.35
N THR A 275 -17.89 9.73 -11.16
CA THR A 275 -16.63 10.27 -11.68
C THR A 275 -15.84 11.03 -10.60
N PHE A 276 -14.54 11.14 -10.79
CA PHE A 276 -13.63 11.87 -9.92
C PHE A 276 -12.74 12.78 -10.77
N PRO A 277 -12.50 14.05 -10.37
CA PRO A 277 -11.74 14.99 -11.17
C PRO A 277 -10.29 14.56 -11.36
N VAL A 278 -9.78 14.81 -12.54
CA VAL A 278 -8.36 14.62 -12.87
C VAL A 278 -7.62 15.92 -12.58
N PHE A 279 -6.66 15.89 -11.67
CA PHE A 279 -5.84 17.05 -11.31
C PHE A 279 -4.41 16.65 -10.93
N GLY A 280 -3.52 17.64 -10.91
CA GLY A 280 -2.14 17.45 -10.48
C GLY A 280 -1.31 16.59 -11.44
N ARG A 281 -0.33 15.91 -10.88
CA ARG A 281 0.65 15.07 -11.56
C ARG A 281 0.47 13.59 -11.21
N SER A 282 1.22 12.73 -11.89
CA SER A 282 1.21 11.27 -11.65
C SER A 282 -0.21 10.67 -11.81
N VAL A 283 -0.92 11.12 -12.84
CA VAL A 283 -2.31 10.75 -13.14
C VAL A 283 -2.56 9.23 -13.20
N PRO A 284 -1.60 8.34 -13.59
CA PRO A 284 -1.79 6.90 -13.51
C PRO A 284 -2.14 6.38 -12.11
N TYR A 285 -1.73 7.09 -11.06
CA TYR A 285 -2.02 6.73 -9.66
C TYR A 285 -3.36 7.28 -9.14
N ARG A 286 -4.17 7.93 -9.98
CA ARG A 286 -5.41 8.60 -9.55
C ARG A 286 -6.41 7.70 -8.80
N LEU A 287 -6.41 6.40 -9.03
CA LEU A 287 -7.27 5.47 -8.30
C LEU A 287 -6.92 5.38 -6.80
N ALA A 288 -5.67 5.66 -6.44
CA ALA A 288 -5.24 5.74 -5.05
C ALA A 288 -5.75 7.01 -4.32
N ALA A 289 -6.40 7.93 -5.02
CA ALA A 289 -7.04 9.10 -4.42
C ALA A 289 -8.05 8.72 -3.31
N MET A 290 -8.69 7.56 -3.43
CA MET A 290 -9.66 7.08 -2.45
C MET A 290 -9.05 6.42 -1.20
N GLN A 291 -7.72 6.28 -1.13
CA GLN A 291 -7.05 5.59 -0.03
C GLN A 291 -7.36 6.20 1.36
N PRO A 292 -7.40 7.53 1.58
CA PRO A 292 -7.79 8.09 2.87
C PRO A 292 -9.21 7.78 3.29
N LEU A 293 -10.17 7.71 2.35
CA LEU A 293 -11.53 7.26 2.64
C LEU A 293 -11.54 5.82 3.13
N ALA A 294 -10.87 4.92 2.41
CA ALA A 294 -10.74 3.51 2.79
C ALA A 294 -10.04 3.35 4.16
N LEU A 295 -8.98 4.13 4.40
CA LEU A 295 -8.23 4.12 5.65
C LEU A 295 -9.10 4.58 6.84
N MET A 296 -9.83 5.68 6.68
CA MET A 296 -10.72 6.19 7.72
C MET A 296 -11.92 5.27 7.97
N ALA A 297 -12.44 4.61 6.94
CA ALA A 297 -13.44 3.57 7.08
C ALA A 297 -12.89 2.36 7.86
N TRP A 298 -11.69 1.90 7.54
CA TRP A 298 -11.01 0.81 8.25
C TRP A 298 -10.79 1.15 9.73
N TYR A 299 -10.40 2.39 10.02
CA TYR A 299 -10.23 2.88 11.40
C TYR A 299 -11.56 3.20 12.11
N GLN A 300 -12.70 3.07 11.42
CA GLN A 300 -14.03 3.38 11.94
C GLN A 300 -14.15 4.81 12.44
N THR A 301 -13.55 5.75 11.75
CA THR A 301 -13.44 7.16 12.16
C THR A 301 -14.17 8.13 11.21
N LEU A 302 -14.85 7.61 10.18
CA LEU A 302 -15.74 8.44 9.35
C LEU A 302 -17.00 8.85 10.14
N PRO A 303 -17.57 10.02 9.85
CA PRO A 303 -18.88 10.40 10.37
C PRO A 303 -19.93 9.34 10.05
N LYS A 304 -20.88 9.14 10.96
CA LYS A 304 -22.07 8.31 10.71
C LYS A 304 -23.16 9.22 10.11
N GLU A 305 -23.16 9.40 8.84
CA GLU A 305 -24.28 10.05 8.13
C GLU A 305 -24.82 9.13 7.06
#